data_8b8e1040a299f7533a14e2c765c877ae
#
_entry.id   8b8e1040a299f7533a14e2c765c877ae
#
_cell.length_a   1.000
_cell.length_b   1.000
_cell.length_c   1.000
_cell.angle_alpha   90.00
_cell.angle_beta   90.00
_cell.angle_gamma   90.00
#
_symmetry.space_group_name_H-M   'P 1'
#
loop_
_entity.id
_entity.type
_entity.pdbx_description
1 polymer ?
#
loop_
_entity_poly.entity_id
_entity_poly.type
_entity_poly.pdbx_seq_one_letter_code
_entity_poly.pdbx_strand_id
1 'polypeptide(L)'
;MYKRQIQDFRLKINQFLFLRELKLNQRVKSVCNIDEAKSIGILYDATSEENIIKIKPFVSYFFELRKDVKALGYVNDKKLSYCHTPKLQYDFFYQKDLNWFYKPQNYIIDNFVKRDYDILINLCDSSCIPIKYLVAKSIARFKIGMYEENFDIYDLMIELKKEKSIQKLMDEIKHYINLINK
;
A
#
# COMPACT_ATOMS: atom_id res chain seq x y z
N MET A 1 -31.84 10.03 -3.02
CA MET A 1 -31.20 11.16 -3.70
C MET A 1 -30.15 11.86 -2.83
N TYR A 2 -30.48 12.35 -1.65
CA TYR A 2 -29.57 13.10 -0.75
C TYR A 2 -28.31 12.34 -0.31
N LYS A 3 -28.39 11.04 0.05
CA LYS A 3 -27.23 10.22 0.44
C LYS A 3 -26.19 10.06 -0.68
N ARG A 4 -26.62 9.96 -1.93
CA ARG A 4 -25.72 9.84 -3.09
C ARG A 4 -24.97 11.15 -3.34
N GLN A 5 -25.63 12.30 -3.21
CA GLN A 5 -24.99 13.61 -3.35
C GLN A 5 -23.92 13.86 -2.28
N ILE A 6 -24.18 13.46 -1.02
CA ILE A 6 -23.18 13.56 0.06
C ILE A 6 -21.98 12.66 -0.24
N GLN A 7 -22.20 11.45 -0.74
CA GLN A 7 -21.13 10.53 -1.08
C GLN A 7 -20.27 11.07 -2.23
N ASP A 8 -20.90 11.59 -3.28
CA ASP A 8 -20.20 12.21 -4.41
C ASP A 8 -19.39 13.43 -3.98
N PHE A 9 -19.92 14.25 -3.08
CA PHE A 9 -19.20 15.40 -2.50
C PHE A 9 -18.00 14.96 -1.68
N ARG A 10 -18.15 13.93 -0.84
CA ARG A 10 -17.03 13.35 -0.07
C ARG A 10 -15.92 12.83 -0.98
N LEU A 11 -16.28 12.16 -2.07
CA LEU A 11 -15.31 11.63 -3.03
C LEU A 11 -14.55 12.74 -3.76
N LYS A 12 -15.21 13.84 -4.14
CA LYS A 12 -14.55 15.00 -4.76
C LYS A 12 -13.54 15.68 -3.82
N ILE A 13 -13.93 15.88 -2.56
CA ILE A 13 -13.00 16.44 -1.56
C ILE A 13 -11.84 15.46 -1.31
N ASN A 14 -12.14 14.17 -1.23
CA ASN A 14 -11.13 13.13 -1.09
C ASN A 14 -10.10 13.23 -2.22
N GLN A 15 -10.54 13.28 -3.48
CA GLN A 15 -9.67 13.41 -4.64
C GLN A 15 -8.81 14.69 -4.57
N PHE A 16 -9.37 15.81 -4.16
CA PHE A 16 -8.63 17.06 -3.98
C PHE A 16 -7.54 16.93 -2.90
N LEU A 17 -7.88 16.36 -1.74
CA LEU A 17 -6.92 16.14 -0.64
C LEU A 17 -5.81 15.18 -1.06
N PHE A 18 -6.15 14.11 -1.79
CA PHE A 18 -5.20 13.17 -2.33
C PHE A 18 -4.19 13.83 -3.29
N LEU A 19 -4.67 14.61 -4.26
CA LEU A 19 -3.83 15.35 -5.19
C LEU A 19 -2.93 16.36 -4.48
N ARG A 20 -3.41 16.96 -3.39
CA ARG A 20 -2.62 17.85 -2.54
C ARG A 20 -1.48 17.08 -1.84
N GLU A 21 -1.76 15.91 -1.27
CA GLU A 21 -0.70 15.06 -0.65
C GLU A 21 0.38 14.69 -1.68
N LEU A 22 -0.01 14.33 -2.91
CA LEU A 22 0.93 14.03 -3.98
C LEU A 22 1.84 15.21 -4.31
N LYS A 23 1.28 16.42 -4.43
CA LYS A 23 2.05 17.64 -4.74
C LYS A 23 3.00 18.05 -3.62
N LEU A 24 2.64 17.79 -2.38
CA LEU A 24 3.45 18.13 -1.20
C LEU A 24 4.56 17.12 -0.92
N ASN A 25 4.45 15.91 -1.45
CA ASN A 25 5.42 14.85 -1.21
C ASN A 25 6.66 15.02 -2.11
N GLN A 26 7.71 15.59 -1.56
CA GLN A 26 9.02 15.77 -2.22
C GLN A 26 9.95 14.62 -1.86
N ARG A 27 9.59 13.38 -2.25
CA ARG A 27 10.47 12.23 -2.05
C ARG A 27 11.61 12.16 -3.07
N VAL A 28 12.73 11.61 -2.68
CA VAL A 28 13.83 11.29 -3.60
C VAL A 28 13.48 9.98 -4.31
N LYS A 29 13.17 10.05 -5.60
CA LYS A 29 12.90 8.87 -6.42
C LYS A 29 14.21 8.19 -6.79
N SER A 30 14.29 6.89 -6.58
CA SER A 30 15.43 6.06 -7.00
C SER A 30 14.96 4.65 -7.28
N VAL A 31 15.21 4.16 -8.47
CA VAL A 31 14.97 2.75 -8.80
C VAL A 31 15.89 1.91 -7.92
N CYS A 32 15.34 0.85 -7.34
CA CYS A 32 16.05 -0.03 -6.43
C CYS A 32 15.69 -1.48 -6.75
N ASN A 33 16.71 -2.31 -6.95
CA ASN A 33 16.51 -3.75 -7.10
C ASN A 33 16.48 -4.46 -5.75
N ILE A 34 16.21 -5.76 -5.76
CA ILE A 34 16.08 -6.52 -4.52
C ILE A 34 17.41 -6.65 -3.77
N ASP A 35 18.55 -6.71 -4.45
CA ASP A 35 19.85 -6.88 -3.81
C ASP A 35 20.27 -5.63 -3.03
N GLU A 36 19.98 -4.47 -3.57
CA GLU A 36 20.29 -3.16 -2.98
C GLU A 36 19.32 -2.77 -1.87
N ALA A 37 18.05 -3.16 -1.98
CA ALA A 37 17.03 -2.84 -1.00
C ALA A 37 17.38 -3.41 0.38
N LYS A 38 17.33 -2.58 1.41
CA LYS A 38 17.49 -2.98 2.82
C LYS A 38 16.15 -3.01 3.54
N SER A 39 15.23 -2.13 3.15
CA SER A 39 13.95 -1.91 3.82
C SER A 39 12.78 -1.96 2.83
N ILE A 40 11.73 -2.72 3.17
CA ILE A 40 10.56 -2.95 2.32
C ILE A 40 9.29 -2.68 3.10
N GLY A 41 8.48 -1.74 2.60
CA GLY A 41 7.11 -1.51 3.06
C GLY A 41 6.11 -2.26 2.17
N ILE A 42 5.11 -2.89 2.77
CA ILE A 42 4.05 -3.60 2.03
C ILE A 42 2.70 -3.11 2.51
N LEU A 43 1.86 -2.68 1.58
CA LEU A 43 0.48 -2.26 1.83
C LEU A 43 -0.47 -3.27 1.21
N TYR A 44 -1.50 -3.68 1.95
CA TYR A 44 -2.44 -4.70 1.48
C TYR A 44 -3.82 -4.59 2.13
N ASP A 45 -4.82 -5.19 1.49
CA ASP A 45 -6.15 -5.38 2.08
C ASP A 45 -6.13 -6.56 3.05
N ALA A 46 -6.35 -6.27 4.33
CA ALA A 46 -6.41 -7.24 5.42
C ALA A 46 -7.84 -7.51 5.89
N THR A 47 -8.87 -7.14 5.11
CA THR A 47 -10.27 -7.27 5.52
C THR A 47 -10.65 -8.73 5.75
N SER A 48 -10.14 -9.64 4.93
CA SER A 48 -10.38 -11.09 5.08
C SER A 48 -9.17 -11.82 5.65
N GLU A 49 -9.41 -12.87 6.42
CA GLU A 49 -8.35 -13.76 6.91
C GLU A 49 -7.60 -14.43 5.76
N GLU A 50 -8.30 -14.73 4.66
CA GLU A 50 -7.70 -15.30 3.45
C GLU A 50 -6.61 -14.39 2.87
N ASN A 51 -6.86 -13.08 2.80
CA ASN A 51 -5.86 -12.11 2.33
C ASN A 51 -4.64 -12.06 3.25
N ILE A 52 -4.87 -12.13 4.58
CA ILE A 52 -3.77 -12.16 5.55
C ILE A 52 -2.92 -13.42 5.38
N ILE A 53 -3.55 -14.57 5.14
CA ILE A 53 -2.84 -15.84 4.91
C ILE A 53 -2.03 -15.78 3.61
N LYS A 54 -2.60 -15.24 2.52
CA LYS A 54 -1.93 -15.13 1.21
C LYS A 54 -0.70 -14.24 1.24
N ILE A 55 -0.68 -13.19 2.07
CA ILE A 55 0.45 -12.27 2.11
C ILE A 55 1.66 -12.80 2.89
N LYS A 56 1.43 -13.73 3.84
CA LYS A 56 2.51 -14.25 4.71
C LYS A 56 3.72 -14.81 3.93
N PRO A 57 3.55 -15.67 2.91
CA PRO A 57 4.69 -16.17 2.13
C PRO A 57 5.44 -15.05 1.39
N PHE A 58 4.73 -13.99 0.98
CA PHE A 58 5.35 -12.86 0.31
C PHE A 58 6.21 -12.01 1.27
N VAL A 59 5.72 -11.77 2.48
CA VAL A 59 6.49 -11.10 3.53
C VAL A 59 7.68 -11.95 3.96
N SER A 60 7.48 -13.28 4.14
CA SER A 60 8.54 -14.23 4.49
C SER A 60 9.65 -14.27 3.46
N TYR A 61 9.34 -14.22 2.17
CA TYR A 61 10.32 -14.17 1.08
C TYR A 61 11.34 -13.04 1.28
N PHE A 62 10.89 -11.82 1.58
CA PHE A 62 11.80 -10.70 1.82
C PHE A 62 12.54 -10.82 3.15
N PHE A 63 11.88 -11.36 4.17
CA PHE A 63 12.51 -11.59 5.46
C PHE A 63 13.65 -12.62 5.37
N GLU A 64 13.47 -13.70 4.60
CA GLU A 64 14.51 -14.71 4.32
C GLU A 64 15.71 -14.11 3.57
N LEU A 65 15.47 -13.11 2.71
CA LEU A 65 16.51 -12.31 2.08
C LEU A 65 17.15 -11.27 3.03
N ARG A 66 16.88 -11.37 4.34
CA ARG A 66 17.40 -10.46 5.39
C ARG A 66 17.04 -9.00 5.18
N LYS A 67 15.88 -8.72 4.55
CA LYS A 67 15.37 -7.36 4.41
C LYS A 67 14.57 -6.97 5.67
N ASP A 68 14.61 -5.68 6.03
CA ASP A 68 13.77 -5.13 7.07
C ASP A 68 12.38 -4.88 6.50
N VAL A 69 11.42 -5.75 6.80
CA VAL A 69 10.08 -5.75 6.21
C VAL A 69 9.04 -5.26 7.19
N LYS A 70 8.18 -4.37 6.73
CA LYS A 70 6.99 -3.93 7.48
C LYS A 70 5.77 -3.99 6.56
N ALA A 71 4.76 -4.75 6.94
CA ALA A 71 3.48 -4.87 6.26
C ALA A 71 2.40 -4.13 7.05
N LEU A 72 1.66 -3.26 6.39
CA LEU A 72 0.53 -2.52 6.98
C LEU A 72 -0.75 -2.90 6.24
N GLY A 73 -1.64 -3.59 6.94
CA GLY A 73 -2.93 -4.03 6.43
C GLY A 73 -4.05 -3.06 6.72
N TYR A 74 -4.87 -2.75 5.71
CA TYR A 74 -6.13 -2.04 5.90
C TYR A 74 -7.27 -3.03 6.11
N VAL A 75 -8.05 -2.82 7.18
CA VAL A 75 -9.25 -3.61 7.48
C VAL A 75 -10.48 -2.76 7.20
N ASN A 76 -11.23 -3.11 6.16
CA ASN A 76 -12.45 -2.39 5.79
C ASN A 76 -13.63 -2.77 6.70
N ASP A 77 -13.40 -2.72 8.02
CA ASP A 77 -14.40 -2.93 9.07
C ASP A 77 -14.18 -1.92 10.20
N LYS A 78 -15.21 -1.75 11.03
CA LYS A 78 -15.16 -0.90 12.22
C LYS A 78 -14.45 -1.55 13.41
N LYS A 79 -14.25 -2.86 13.37
CA LYS A 79 -13.64 -3.66 14.43
C LYS A 79 -12.53 -4.53 13.86
N LEU A 80 -11.45 -4.64 14.60
CA LEU A 80 -10.44 -5.65 14.37
C LEU A 80 -10.91 -7.00 14.93
N SER A 81 -10.66 -8.08 14.21
CA SER A 81 -10.87 -9.44 14.69
C SER A 81 -9.57 -10.03 15.26
N TYR A 82 -9.63 -11.22 15.82
CA TYR A 82 -8.47 -11.91 16.38
C TYR A 82 -7.32 -12.14 15.38
N CYS A 83 -7.63 -12.25 14.09
CA CYS A 83 -6.62 -12.42 13.04
C CYS A 83 -5.77 -11.15 12.80
N HIS A 84 -6.23 -9.98 13.25
CA HIS A 84 -5.54 -8.69 13.11
C HIS A 84 -4.63 -8.37 14.32
N THR A 85 -4.00 -9.39 14.89
CA THR A 85 -3.05 -9.17 16.00
C THR A 85 -1.73 -8.63 15.46
N PRO A 86 -1.29 -7.43 15.89
CA PRO A 86 0.00 -6.87 15.47
C PRO A 86 1.16 -7.80 15.85
N LYS A 87 2.14 -7.89 14.97
CA LYS A 87 3.39 -8.62 15.16
C LYS A 87 4.56 -7.76 14.69
N LEU A 88 5.79 -8.21 14.88
CA LEU A 88 6.97 -7.44 14.51
C LEU A 88 6.91 -6.90 13.06
N GLN A 89 6.50 -7.73 12.10
CA GLN A 89 6.40 -7.36 10.69
C GLN A 89 5.03 -6.85 10.26
N TYR A 90 3.98 -6.99 11.08
CA TYR A 90 2.59 -6.72 10.70
C TYR A 90 1.94 -5.72 11.61
N ASP A 91 1.41 -4.65 11.03
CA ASP A 91 0.49 -3.72 11.69
C ASP A 91 -0.81 -3.63 10.90
N PHE A 92 -1.84 -3.11 11.56
CA PHE A 92 -3.17 -2.97 10.98
C PHE A 92 -3.76 -1.61 11.32
N PHE A 93 -4.55 -1.09 10.40
CA PHE A 93 -5.44 0.03 10.64
C PHE A 93 -6.82 -0.27 10.02
N TYR A 94 -7.85 0.43 10.45
CA TYR A 94 -9.22 0.07 10.12
C TYR A 94 -10.13 1.29 9.98
N GLN A 95 -11.42 1.10 9.66
CA GLN A 95 -12.34 2.20 9.34
C GLN A 95 -12.38 3.33 10.38
N LYS A 96 -12.17 3.04 11.68
CA LYS A 96 -12.15 4.07 12.73
C LYS A 96 -10.93 4.99 12.65
N ASP A 97 -9.87 4.54 12.01
CA ASP A 97 -8.66 5.34 11.78
C ASP A 97 -8.81 6.28 10.58
N LEU A 98 -9.97 6.30 9.93
CA LEU A 98 -10.27 7.17 8.82
C LEU A 98 -11.10 8.38 9.28
N ASN A 99 -10.74 9.56 8.79
CA ASN A 99 -11.60 10.72 8.95
C ASN A 99 -12.82 10.65 8.00
N TRP A 100 -13.69 11.66 8.07
CA TRP A 100 -14.91 11.72 7.24
C TRP A 100 -14.62 11.67 5.73
N PHE A 101 -13.44 12.07 5.29
CA PHE A 101 -13.01 12.05 3.88
C PHE A 101 -12.22 10.79 3.51
N TYR A 102 -12.29 9.71 4.29
CA TYR A 102 -11.53 8.45 4.11
C TYR A 102 -9.99 8.61 4.19
N LYS A 103 -9.49 9.74 4.71
CA LYS A 103 -8.07 9.95 4.91
C LYS A 103 -7.63 9.23 6.19
N PRO A 104 -6.63 8.34 6.12
CA PRO A 104 -6.13 7.61 7.27
C PRO A 104 -5.39 8.52 8.25
N GLN A 105 -5.61 8.33 9.57
CA GLN A 105 -5.05 9.15 10.64
C GLN A 105 -4.88 8.33 11.92
N ASN A 106 -3.66 7.88 12.21
CA ASN A 106 -3.22 7.42 13.52
C ASN A 106 -1.68 7.35 13.55
N TYR A 107 -1.09 7.05 14.73
CA TYR A 107 0.35 7.00 14.92
C TYR A 107 1.02 5.86 14.13
N ILE A 108 0.36 4.71 13.96
CA ILE A 108 0.87 3.56 13.18
C ILE A 108 1.05 3.97 11.72
N ILE A 109 0.04 4.65 11.17
CA ILE A 109 0.04 5.16 9.80
C ILE A 109 1.15 6.20 9.63
N ASP A 110 1.25 7.16 10.56
CA ASP A 110 2.26 8.22 10.48
C ASP A 110 3.68 7.66 10.57
N ASN A 111 3.91 6.67 11.41
CA ASN A 111 5.20 5.99 11.51
C ASN A 111 5.52 5.23 10.22
N PHE A 112 4.53 4.53 9.64
CA PHE A 112 4.72 3.78 8.41
C PHE A 112 5.09 4.70 7.23
N VAL A 113 4.33 5.77 7.00
CA VAL A 113 4.54 6.65 5.82
C VAL A 113 5.79 7.53 5.92
N LYS A 114 6.26 7.83 7.13
CA LYS A 114 7.48 8.60 7.39
C LYS A 114 8.76 7.76 7.34
N ARG A 115 8.63 6.45 7.30
CA ARG A 115 9.78 5.56 7.21
C ARG A 115 10.35 5.59 5.79
N ASP A 116 11.67 5.76 5.70
CA ASP A 116 12.41 5.77 4.43
C ASP A 116 12.60 4.33 3.91
N TYR A 117 11.54 3.79 3.28
CA TYR A 117 11.64 2.49 2.62
C TYR A 117 12.39 2.62 1.30
N ASP A 118 13.29 1.68 1.02
CA ASP A 118 13.91 1.56 -0.29
C ASP A 118 12.85 1.16 -1.32
N ILE A 119 11.98 0.19 -0.98
CA ILE A 119 10.86 -0.23 -1.82
C ILE A 119 9.56 -0.19 -1.02
N LEU A 120 8.52 0.42 -1.60
CA LEU A 120 7.13 0.34 -1.12
C LEU A 120 6.29 -0.40 -2.14
N ILE A 121 5.66 -1.48 -1.71
CA ILE A 121 4.81 -2.33 -2.54
C ILE A 121 3.34 -2.13 -2.13
N ASN A 122 2.48 -1.80 -3.08
CA ASN A 122 1.03 -1.81 -2.89
C ASN A 122 0.41 -3.01 -3.60
N LEU A 123 -0.25 -3.87 -2.83
CA LEU A 123 -0.95 -5.06 -3.31
C LEU A 123 -2.47 -4.87 -3.46
N CYS A 124 -2.97 -3.67 -3.15
CA CYS A 124 -4.39 -3.35 -3.34
C CYS A 124 -4.65 -2.83 -4.75
N ASP A 125 -5.87 -3.07 -5.20
CA ASP A 125 -6.38 -2.45 -6.41
C ASP A 125 -6.74 -0.97 -6.21
N SER A 126 -7.21 -0.35 -7.29
CA SER A 126 -7.60 1.06 -7.33
C SER A 126 -8.79 1.44 -6.44
N SER A 127 -9.54 0.48 -5.95
CA SER A 127 -10.74 0.73 -5.12
C SER A 127 -10.41 1.08 -3.67
N CYS A 128 -9.21 0.72 -3.19
CA CYS A 128 -8.80 0.93 -1.80
C CYS A 128 -8.25 2.35 -1.57
N ILE A 129 -9.16 3.32 -1.44
CA ILE A 129 -8.84 4.74 -1.23
C ILE A 129 -7.88 4.97 -0.05
N PRO A 130 -8.07 4.38 1.16
CA PRO A 130 -7.17 4.61 2.27
C PRO A 130 -5.72 4.22 1.99
N ILE A 131 -5.51 3.10 1.29
CA ILE A 131 -4.16 2.65 0.92
C ILE A 131 -3.52 3.61 -0.09
N LYS A 132 -4.27 4.14 -1.06
CA LYS A 132 -3.75 5.15 -1.99
C LYS A 132 -3.19 6.39 -1.27
N TYR A 133 -3.85 6.84 -0.21
CA TYR A 133 -3.33 7.94 0.62
C TYR A 133 -1.98 7.60 1.24
N LEU A 134 -1.81 6.38 1.72
CA LEU A 134 -0.53 5.96 2.30
C LEU A 134 0.57 5.93 1.24
N VAL A 135 0.28 5.40 0.05
CA VAL A 135 1.24 5.41 -1.07
C VAL A 135 1.61 6.85 -1.44
N ALA A 136 0.61 7.74 -1.57
CA ALA A 136 0.85 9.14 -1.91
C ALA A 136 1.70 9.87 -0.85
N LYS A 137 1.43 9.64 0.43
CA LYS A 137 2.10 10.27 1.57
C LYS A 137 3.48 9.69 1.88
N SER A 138 3.71 8.42 1.55
CA SER A 138 4.98 7.73 1.84
C SER A 138 6.17 8.40 1.15
N ILE A 139 7.29 8.49 1.88
CA ILE A 139 8.57 9.00 1.38
C ILE A 139 9.45 7.91 0.75
N ALA A 140 8.93 6.68 0.58
CA ALA A 140 9.65 5.56 -0.02
C ALA A 140 10.29 5.93 -1.36
N ARG A 141 11.50 5.43 -1.62
CA ARG A 141 12.30 5.78 -2.80
C ARG A 141 11.77 5.17 -4.07
N PHE A 142 11.34 3.91 -4.03
CA PHE A 142 10.81 3.18 -5.17
C PHE A 142 9.43 2.60 -4.83
N LYS A 143 8.39 3.04 -5.54
CA LYS A 143 7.00 2.62 -5.30
C LYS A 143 6.51 1.73 -6.41
N ILE A 144 5.99 0.56 -6.03
CA ILE A 144 5.49 -0.47 -6.95
C ILE A 144 4.00 -0.72 -6.66
N GLY A 145 3.20 -0.82 -7.70
CA GLY A 145 1.78 -1.14 -7.58
C GLY A 145 1.17 -1.69 -8.86
N MET A 146 -0.12 -2.00 -8.79
CA MET A 146 -0.89 -2.39 -9.97
C MET A 146 -1.07 -1.20 -10.90
N TYR A 147 -1.05 -1.47 -12.21
CA TYR A 147 -1.33 -0.46 -13.23
C TYR A 147 -2.70 0.17 -13.02
N GLU A 148 -2.72 1.48 -13.02
CA GLU A 148 -3.93 2.29 -12.94
C GLU A 148 -3.80 3.47 -13.89
N GLU A 149 -4.75 3.61 -14.79
CA GLU A 149 -4.80 4.69 -15.76
C GLU A 149 -4.96 6.05 -15.05
N ASN A 150 -4.20 7.06 -15.48
CA ASN A 150 -4.19 8.41 -14.94
C ASN A 150 -3.71 8.56 -13.47
N PHE A 151 -2.96 7.59 -12.97
CA PHE A 151 -2.42 7.63 -11.59
C PHE A 151 -0.90 7.48 -11.56
N ASP A 152 -0.18 8.60 -11.51
CA ASP A 152 1.29 8.66 -11.45
C ASP A 152 1.79 8.70 -9.98
N ILE A 153 1.42 7.67 -9.20
CA ILE A 153 1.90 7.54 -7.81
C ILE A 153 2.97 6.46 -7.64
N TYR A 154 3.12 5.60 -8.64
CA TYR A 154 4.08 4.50 -8.66
C TYR A 154 5.23 4.81 -9.61
N ASP A 155 6.40 4.25 -9.32
CA ASP A 155 7.56 4.29 -10.20
C ASP A 155 7.61 3.07 -11.12
N LEU A 156 7.03 1.94 -10.67
CA LEU A 156 6.80 0.74 -11.45
C LEU A 156 5.34 0.31 -11.31
N MET A 157 4.66 0.20 -12.43
CA MET A 157 3.27 -0.29 -12.50
C MET A 157 3.22 -1.63 -13.24
N ILE A 158 2.51 -2.59 -12.64
CA ILE A 158 2.36 -3.94 -13.18
C ILE A 158 0.95 -4.13 -13.71
N GLU A 159 0.83 -4.40 -15.00
CA GLU A 159 -0.44 -4.70 -15.65
C GLU A 159 -0.71 -6.20 -15.65
N LEU A 160 -1.83 -6.60 -15.05
CA LEU A 160 -2.30 -7.99 -15.03
C LEU A 160 -3.32 -8.22 -16.16
N LYS A 161 -2.89 -8.84 -17.28
CA LYS A 161 -3.71 -8.97 -18.50
C LYS A 161 -4.80 -10.04 -18.41
N LYS A 162 -4.53 -11.19 -17.78
CA LYS A 162 -5.44 -12.36 -17.80
C LYS A 162 -6.04 -12.67 -16.43
N GLU A 163 -5.24 -12.70 -15.41
CA GLU A 163 -5.65 -13.06 -14.06
C GLU A 163 -5.34 -11.90 -13.11
N LYS A 164 -6.39 -11.26 -12.58
CA LYS A 164 -6.26 -10.15 -11.63
C LYS A 164 -6.30 -10.68 -10.19
N SER A 165 -5.36 -11.56 -9.84
CA SER A 165 -5.24 -12.07 -8.48
C SER A 165 -4.07 -11.41 -7.74
N ILE A 166 -4.20 -11.30 -6.41
CA ILE A 166 -3.12 -10.81 -5.54
C ILE A 166 -1.88 -11.71 -5.65
N GLN A 167 -2.09 -13.04 -5.80
CA GLN A 167 -0.99 -13.98 -5.97
C GLN A 167 -0.20 -13.69 -7.24
N LYS A 168 -0.89 -13.50 -8.37
CA LYS A 168 -0.24 -13.16 -9.64
C LYS A 168 0.52 -11.84 -9.55
N LEU A 169 -0.06 -10.82 -8.90
CA LEU A 169 0.62 -9.54 -8.67
C LEU A 169 1.92 -9.73 -7.86
N MET A 170 1.87 -10.50 -6.78
CA MET A 170 3.05 -10.77 -5.95
C MET A 170 4.15 -11.50 -6.73
N ASP A 171 3.79 -12.44 -7.60
CA ASP A 171 4.75 -13.19 -8.42
C ASP A 171 5.39 -12.29 -9.49
N GLU A 172 4.61 -11.44 -10.15
CA GLU A 172 5.12 -10.46 -11.09
C GLU A 172 6.03 -9.44 -10.42
N ILE A 173 5.66 -8.93 -9.23
CA ILE A 173 6.52 -8.02 -8.46
C ILE A 173 7.87 -8.67 -8.17
N LYS A 174 7.88 -9.90 -7.64
CA LYS A 174 9.14 -10.63 -7.39
C LYS A 174 9.97 -10.77 -8.67
N HIS A 175 9.31 -11.12 -9.78
CA HIS A 175 9.99 -11.25 -11.07
C HIS A 175 10.68 -9.95 -11.48
N TYR A 176 9.94 -8.84 -11.51
CA TYR A 176 10.50 -7.56 -11.97
C TYR A 176 11.57 -6.99 -11.05
N ILE A 177 11.42 -7.02 -9.72
CA ILE A 177 12.43 -6.50 -8.80
C ILE A 177 13.75 -7.29 -8.84
N ASN A 178 13.71 -8.56 -9.27
CA ASN A 178 14.91 -9.37 -9.50
C ASN A 178 15.53 -9.13 -10.89
N LEU A 179 14.76 -8.61 -11.87
CA LEU A 179 15.25 -8.31 -13.22
C LEU A 179 15.84 -6.90 -13.33
N ILE A 180 15.49 -6.00 -12.45
CA ILE A 180 16.06 -4.65 -12.44
C ILE A 180 17.57 -4.77 -12.17
N ASN A 181 18.36 -4.55 -13.22
CA ASN A 181 19.81 -4.49 -13.13
C ASN A 181 20.24 -3.01 -12.98
N LYS A 182 21.43 -2.83 -12.41
CA LYS A 182 22.08 -1.51 -12.35
C LYS A 182 22.37 -0.95 -13.72
#